data_596016bd4e42e788bf0b0a6c69e89531
#
_entry.id   596016bd4e42e788bf0b0a6c69e89531
#
_cell.length_a   1.000
_cell.length_b   1.000
_cell.length_c   1.000
_cell.angle_alpha   90.00
_cell.angle_beta   90.00
_cell.angle_gamma   90.00
#
_symmetry.space_group_name_H-M   'P 1'
#
loop_
_entity.id
_entity.type
_entity.pdbx_description
1 polymer ?
#
loop_
_entity_poly.entity_id
_entity_poly.type
_entity_poly.pdbx_seq_one_letter_code
_entity_poly.pdbx_strand_id
1 'polypeptide(L)'
;MVFLTKPVASGHSIEQALIPQQTFLMGDTHGDGKVLDGETPVHPVTLDAFSIDVSSVTNADFAKFVAATGYQTEAETFASSAVFHLALDAKPEAVLGSYQGTPWWVAVSGADWSHPYGPDSNIEGMADHPVVHVSWHDANAYCNWAGRALPTEAQWECAARGGLVQQRFPWGNELGEGWKLNIWQGQFPTENTLDDGFLTTAPVRSFQPNDYGLWQPVGNVWEWCADWFDRSYYQVSPDSNPRGAATGQSRVMRGGSYLCHDSYCNRYRNSARSSNTPDSSSGNIGFRTVSLS
;
A
#
# COMPACT_ATOMS: atom_id res chain seq x y z
N MET A 1 -17.16 5.22 35.69
CA MET A 1 -15.81 5.34 35.10
C MET A 1 -16.01 5.93 33.72
N VAL A 2 -15.71 7.21 33.53
CA VAL A 2 -15.91 7.92 32.24
C VAL A 2 -14.71 7.59 31.37
N PHE A 3 -14.91 6.85 30.30
CA PHE A 3 -13.89 6.66 29.27
C PHE A 3 -13.74 7.98 28.51
N LEU A 4 -12.73 8.75 28.83
CA LEU A 4 -12.31 9.89 28.04
C LEU A 4 -11.72 9.34 26.75
N THR A 5 -12.53 9.29 25.68
CA THR A 5 -12.02 9.18 24.31
C THR A 5 -11.21 10.44 24.01
N LYS A 6 -9.91 10.28 23.69
CA LYS A 6 -9.12 11.38 23.12
C LYS A 6 -9.89 11.94 21.94
N PRO A 7 -9.95 13.28 21.75
CA PRO A 7 -10.57 13.83 20.57
C PRO A 7 -9.88 13.27 19.32
N VAL A 8 -10.66 12.63 18.46
CA VAL A 8 -10.24 12.25 17.12
C VAL A 8 -9.83 13.55 16.43
N ALA A 9 -8.61 13.61 15.92
CA ALA A 9 -8.17 14.76 15.13
C ALA A 9 -9.17 14.99 14.01
N SER A 10 -9.65 16.21 13.89
CA SER A 10 -10.79 16.59 13.05
C SER A 10 -10.43 16.58 11.57
N GLY A 11 -10.37 15.42 10.92
CA GLY A 11 -10.04 15.38 9.49
C GLY A 11 -10.01 13.99 8.87
N HIS A 12 -9.59 12.97 9.62
CA HIS A 12 -9.61 11.59 9.13
C HIS A 12 -11.04 11.04 9.21
N SER A 13 -11.60 10.62 8.08
CA SER A 13 -13.01 10.21 7.98
C SER A 13 -13.21 8.82 7.37
N ILE A 14 -12.13 8.05 7.17
CA ILE A 14 -12.22 6.70 6.63
C ILE A 14 -12.81 5.77 7.69
N GLU A 15 -13.83 5.01 7.28
CA GLU A 15 -14.44 3.96 8.09
C GLU A 15 -13.40 2.91 8.49
N GLN A 16 -13.57 2.30 9.68
CA GLN A 16 -12.65 1.29 10.18
C GLN A 16 -13.32 -0.05 10.40
N ALA A 17 -12.59 -1.10 10.04
CA ALA A 17 -12.90 -2.47 10.40
C ALA A 17 -12.23 -2.83 11.74
N LEU A 18 -13.00 -3.39 12.67
CA LEU A 18 -12.48 -3.99 13.88
C LEU A 18 -12.00 -5.42 13.60
N ILE A 19 -10.71 -5.65 13.74
CA ILE A 19 -10.11 -6.98 13.64
C ILE A 19 -10.03 -7.56 15.05
N PRO A 20 -10.70 -8.71 15.34
CA PRO A 20 -10.68 -9.30 16.66
C PRO A 20 -9.31 -9.85 17.03
N GLN A 21 -9.03 -9.94 18.33
CA GLN A 21 -7.87 -10.66 18.83
C GLN A 21 -7.86 -12.09 18.29
N GLN A 22 -6.75 -12.49 17.68
CA GLN A 22 -6.64 -13.82 17.09
C GLN A 22 -5.19 -14.25 16.85
N THR A 23 -5.01 -15.55 16.66
CA THR A 23 -3.77 -16.14 16.16
C THR A 23 -3.98 -16.57 14.71
N PHE A 24 -3.09 -16.18 13.80
CA PHE A 24 -3.11 -16.60 12.42
C PHE A 24 -1.72 -17.10 11.99
N LEU A 25 -1.65 -17.80 10.87
CA LEU A 25 -0.39 -18.20 10.25
C LEU A 25 0.05 -17.13 9.25
N MET A 26 1.14 -16.44 9.58
CA MET A 26 1.76 -15.40 8.76
C MET A 26 2.78 -16.01 7.82
N GLY A 27 2.81 -15.55 6.57
CA GLY A 27 3.77 -15.95 5.57
C GLY A 27 3.19 -16.79 4.43
N ASP A 28 4.08 -17.23 3.52
CA ASP A 28 3.73 -17.96 2.32
C ASP A 28 3.53 -19.46 2.58
N THR A 29 2.28 -19.91 2.50
CA THR A 29 1.87 -21.32 2.67
C THR A 29 1.76 -22.08 1.34
N HIS A 30 1.94 -21.40 0.20
CA HIS A 30 1.77 -21.96 -1.14
C HIS A 30 3.10 -22.25 -1.85
N GLY A 31 4.20 -21.62 -1.38
CA GLY A 31 5.52 -21.78 -1.97
C GLY A 31 5.69 -21.04 -3.31
N ASP A 32 4.89 -20.03 -3.55
CA ASP A 32 4.91 -19.21 -4.77
C ASP A 32 5.54 -17.82 -4.56
N GLY A 33 6.05 -17.55 -3.35
CA GLY A 33 6.83 -16.36 -3.02
C GLY A 33 8.25 -16.39 -3.55
N LYS A 34 8.87 -15.22 -3.62
CA LYS A 34 10.28 -15.09 -3.99
C LYS A 34 11.16 -15.19 -2.73
N VAL A 35 12.25 -15.96 -2.79
CA VAL A 35 13.19 -16.16 -1.66
C VAL A 35 13.70 -14.84 -1.09
N LEU A 36 13.95 -13.83 -1.94
CA LEU A 36 14.46 -12.53 -1.52
C LEU A 36 13.41 -11.67 -0.80
N ASP A 37 12.14 -12.00 -0.93
CA ASP A 37 11.06 -11.27 -0.27
C ASP A 37 10.88 -11.71 1.19
N GLY A 38 11.43 -12.88 1.57
CA GLY A 38 11.46 -13.35 2.97
C GLY A 38 10.07 -13.69 3.51
N GLU A 39 9.19 -14.24 2.68
CA GLU A 39 7.82 -14.63 3.04
C GLU A 39 7.78 -15.92 3.90
N THR A 40 8.93 -16.52 4.20
CA THR A 40 9.09 -17.77 4.97
C THR A 40 10.15 -17.63 6.09
N PRO A 41 10.06 -18.46 7.16
CA PRO A 41 9.10 -19.54 7.40
C PRO A 41 7.68 -19.01 7.70
N VAL A 42 6.67 -19.85 7.40
CA VAL A 42 5.32 -19.65 7.94
C VAL A 42 5.37 -19.85 9.46
N HIS A 43 4.78 -18.92 10.20
CA HIS A 43 4.83 -18.94 11.65
C HIS A 43 3.54 -18.41 12.28
N PRO A 44 3.16 -18.86 13.49
CA PRO A 44 2.00 -18.35 14.16
C PRO A 44 2.26 -16.92 14.70
N VAL A 45 1.29 -16.04 14.52
CA VAL A 45 1.29 -14.68 15.09
C VAL A 45 -0.03 -14.42 15.79
N THR A 46 0.05 -14.03 17.05
CA THR A 46 -1.09 -13.57 17.85
C THR A 46 -1.12 -12.05 17.88
N LEU A 47 -2.24 -11.46 17.48
CA LEU A 47 -2.48 -10.02 17.58
C LEU A 47 -3.60 -9.71 18.54
N ASP A 48 -3.43 -8.68 19.35
CA ASP A 48 -4.53 -8.06 20.07
C ASP A 48 -5.55 -7.48 19.09
N ALA A 49 -6.77 -7.20 19.55
CA ALA A 49 -7.78 -6.56 18.72
C ALA A 49 -7.31 -5.15 18.30
N PHE A 50 -7.53 -4.79 17.03
CA PHE A 50 -7.17 -3.49 16.50
C PHE A 50 -8.19 -3.02 15.44
N SER A 51 -8.21 -1.74 15.17
CA SER A 51 -9.05 -1.19 14.09
C SER A 51 -8.17 -0.65 12.95
N ILE A 52 -8.52 -1.00 11.72
CA ILE A 52 -7.80 -0.62 10.50
C ILE A 52 -8.76 0.03 9.51
N ASP A 53 -8.29 1.00 8.73
CA ASP A 53 -9.10 1.63 7.69
C ASP A 53 -9.57 0.60 6.66
N VAL A 54 -10.83 0.68 6.27
CA VAL A 54 -11.41 -0.23 5.29
C VAL A 54 -10.83 -0.02 3.87
N SER A 55 -10.20 1.11 3.60
CA SER A 55 -9.54 1.44 2.34
C SER A 55 -8.22 2.16 2.55
N SER A 56 -7.42 2.26 1.49
CA SER A 56 -6.27 3.18 1.47
C SER A 56 -6.72 4.62 1.67
N VAL A 57 -5.84 5.49 2.18
CA VAL A 57 -6.07 6.94 2.28
C VAL A 57 -6.26 7.51 0.87
N THR A 58 -7.32 8.28 0.68
CA THR A 58 -7.69 8.86 -0.62
C THR A 58 -7.01 10.19 -0.88
N ASN A 59 -6.98 10.62 -2.14
CA ASN A 59 -6.57 11.98 -2.51
C ASN A 59 -7.37 13.04 -1.75
N ALA A 60 -8.69 12.85 -1.58
CA ALA A 60 -9.53 13.78 -0.82
C ALA A 60 -9.15 13.85 0.66
N ASP A 61 -8.80 12.72 1.29
CA ASP A 61 -8.38 12.70 2.70
C ASP A 61 -6.99 13.31 2.87
N PHE A 62 -6.06 13.02 1.97
CA PHE A 62 -4.73 13.60 1.99
C PHE A 62 -4.74 15.11 1.73
N ALA A 63 -5.60 15.58 0.81
CA ALA A 63 -5.81 17.01 0.57
C ALA A 63 -6.28 17.76 1.82
N LYS A 64 -7.15 17.16 2.66
CA LYS A 64 -7.54 17.73 3.96
C LYS A 64 -6.36 17.93 4.89
N PHE A 65 -5.45 16.93 4.94
CA PHE A 65 -4.23 16.99 5.73
C PHE A 65 -3.32 18.13 5.24
N VAL A 66 -3.04 18.19 3.94
CA VAL A 66 -2.21 19.24 3.35
C VAL A 66 -2.84 20.63 3.59
N ALA A 67 -4.14 20.77 3.37
CA ALA A 67 -4.84 22.04 3.60
C ALA A 67 -4.80 22.50 5.07
N ALA A 68 -4.87 21.55 6.02
CA ALA A 68 -4.86 21.85 7.44
C ALA A 68 -3.46 22.19 8.01
N THR A 69 -2.40 21.68 7.38
CA THR A 69 -1.03 21.74 7.94
C THR A 69 -0.04 22.52 7.09
N GLY A 70 -0.31 22.71 5.79
CA GLY A 70 0.66 23.23 4.83
C GLY A 70 1.81 22.26 4.56
N TYR A 71 1.60 20.95 4.81
CA TYR A 71 2.64 19.93 4.64
C TYR A 71 3.10 19.86 3.19
N GLN A 72 4.42 19.77 2.99
CA GLN A 72 5.04 19.47 1.71
C GLN A 72 5.60 18.05 1.76
N THR A 73 5.25 17.23 0.78
CA THR A 73 5.72 15.85 0.66
C THR A 73 7.20 15.80 0.25
N GLU A 74 7.82 14.64 0.44
CA GLU A 74 9.20 14.44 -0.03
C GLU A 74 9.28 14.52 -1.57
N ALA A 75 8.26 14.06 -2.31
CA ALA A 75 8.18 14.23 -3.75
C ALA A 75 8.20 15.71 -4.17
N GLU A 76 7.44 16.58 -3.49
CA GLU A 76 7.48 18.03 -3.70
C GLU A 76 8.83 18.64 -3.29
N THR A 77 9.42 18.18 -2.18
CA THR A 77 10.74 18.66 -1.68
C THR A 77 11.88 18.27 -2.63
N PHE A 78 11.85 17.03 -3.15
CA PHE A 78 12.82 16.54 -4.14
C PHE A 78 12.51 17.05 -5.56
N ALA A 79 11.36 17.69 -5.72
CA ALA A 79 10.85 18.20 -6.99
C ALA A 79 10.74 17.12 -8.09
N SER A 80 10.62 15.86 -7.70
CA SER A 80 10.46 14.73 -8.64
C SER A 80 9.97 13.47 -7.95
N SER A 81 9.30 12.61 -8.71
CA SER A 81 8.93 11.27 -8.28
C SER A 81 8.90 10.30 -9.47
N ALA A 82 8.76 8.99 -9.18
CA ALA A 82 8.74 7.96 -10.20
C ALA A 82 7.33 7.77 -10.79
N VAL A 83 7.21 7.98 -12.10
CA VAL A 83 5.98 7.78 -12.87
C VAL A 83 6.14 6.56 -13.77
N PHE A 84 5.08 5.76 -13.93
CA PHE A 84 5.06 4.67 -14.89
C PHE A 84 4.97 5.21 -16.33
N HIS A 85 5.79 4.72 -17.23
CA HIS A 85 6.01 5.32 -18.56
C HIS A 85 4.75 5.42 -19.42
N LEU A 86 3.78 4.49 -19.30
CA LEU A 86 2.52 4.56 -20.06
C LEU A 86 1.48 5.52 -19.45
N ALA A 87 1.73 6.00 -18.22
CA ALA A 87 0.88 6.99 -17.57
C ALA A 87 1.45 8.42 -17.65
N LEU A 88 2.60 8.60 -18.31
CA LEU A 88 3.32 9.86 -18.31
C LEU A 88 2.50 10.98 -18.99
N ASP A 89 2.29 12.07 -18.26
CA ASP A 89 1.70 13.32 -18.74
C ASP A 89 2.67 14.48 -18.42
N ALA A 90 3.71 14.57 -19.23
CA ALA A 90 4.79 15.53 -19.06
C ALA A 90 5.52 15.77 -20.39
N LYS A 91 6.03 16.97 -20.56
CA LYS A 91 6.91 17.30 -21.68
C LYS A 91 8.27 16.62 -21.52
N PRO A 92 9.02 16.40 -22.63
CA PRO A 92 10.33 15.73 -22.56
C PRO A 92 11.31 16.38 -21.58
N GLU A 93 11.24 17.71 -21.39
CA GLU A 93 12.12 18.47 -20.49
C GLU A 93 11.90 18.14 -19.02
N ALA A 94 10.71 17.65 -18.64
CA ALA A 94 10.40 17.21 -17.28
C ALA A 94 10.86 15.76 -17.00
N VAL A 95 11.25 15.02 -18.05
CA VAL A 95 11.72 13.64 -17.92
C VAL A 95 13.21 13.65 -17.55
N LEU A 96 13.54 13.27 -16.32
CA LEU A 96 14.90 13.28 -15.79
C LEU A 96 15.70 12.02 -16.17
N GLY A 97 15.01 10.94 -16.55
CA GLY A 97 15.59 9.65 -16.92
C GLY A 97 14.78 8.46 -16.43
N SER A 98 15.22 7.26 -16.77
CA SER A 98 14.60 6.01 -16.29
C SER A 98 15.49 5.33 -15.26
N TYR A 99 14.86 4.52 -14.38
CA TYR A 99 15.58 3.79 -13.34
C TYR A 99 16.27 2.55 -13.93
N GLN A 100 17.54 2.36 -13.56
CA GLN A 100 18.31 1.19 -13.99
C GLN A 100 17.66 -0.11 -13.46
N GLY A 101 17.47 -1.10 -14.31
CA GLY A 101 16.83 -2.37 -13.96
C GLY A 101 15.31 -2.38 -14.02
N THR A 102 14.68 -1.20 -14.02
CA THR A 102 13.23 -1.03 -14.14
C THR A 102 12.89 0.14 -15.09
N PRO A 103 13.23 0.02 -16.39
CA PRO A 103 13.18 1.15 -17.33
C PRO A 103 11.76 1.70 -17.59
N TRP A 104 10.74 0.98 -17.17
CA TRP A 104 9.35 1.44 -17.19
C TRP A 104 9.03 2.48 -16.11
N TRP A 105 9.90 2.67 -15.11
CA TRP A 105 9.84 3.77 -14.16
C TRP A 105 10.67 4.94 -14.66
N VAL A 106 10.04 6.10 -14.72
CA VAL A 106 10.64 7.35 -15.22
C VAL A 106 10.65 8.35 -14.07
N ALA A 107 11.81 8.92 -13.76
CA ALA A 107 11.91 10.04 -12.84
C ALA A 107 11.39 11.30 -13.55
N VAL A 108 10.37 11.95 -12.98
CA VAL A 108 9.67 13.08 -13.59
C VAL A 108 9.69 14.27 -12.65
N SER A 109 10.23 15.39 -13.13
CA SER A 109 10.20 16.66 -12.42
C SER A 109 8.77 17.16 -12.26
N GLY A 110 8.39 17.57 -11.03
CA GLY A 110 7.06 18.06 -10.74
C GLY A 110 5.98 16.98 -10.61
N ALA A 111 6.37 15.68 -10.61
CA ALA A 111 5.45 14.61 -10.23
C ALA A 111 5.36 14.53 -8.70
N ASP A 112 4.15 14.58 -8.17
CA ASP A 112 3.81 14.54 -6.75
C ASP A 112 2.38 13.99 -6.55
N TRP A 113 1.87 13.98 -5.31
CA TRP A 113 0.54 13.49 -4.98
C TRP A 113 -0.61 14.21 -5.70
N SER A 114 -0.42 15.47 -6.08
CA SER A 114 -1.42 16.31 -6.81
C SER A 114 -1.20 16.32 -8.33
N HIS A 115 -0.04 15.84 -8.79
CA HIS A 115 0.37 15.72 -10.19
C HIS A 115 0.91 14.31 -10.48
N PRO A 116 0.05 13.25 -10.38
CA PRO A 116 0.53 11.86 -10.30
C PRO A 116 1.15 11.31 -11.58
N TYR A 117 0.96 11.98 -12.71
CA TYR A 117 1.49 11.55 -14.01
C TYR A 117 2.55 12.51 -14.58
N GLY A 118 2.88 13.55 -13.81
CA GLY A 118 3.81 14.62 -14.19
C GLY A 118 3.17 16.01 -14.08
N PRO A 119 3.94 17.08 -14.29
CA PRO A 119 3.53 18.46 -13.96
C PRO A 119 2.33 18.97 -14.78
N ASP A 120 1.99 18.34 -15.89
CA ASP A 120 0.85 18.72 -16.73
C ASP A 120 -0.45 17.99 -16.27
N SER A 121 -0.35 16.99 -15.38
CA SER A 121 -1.47 16.22 -14.81
C SER A 121 -2.06 16.87 -13.55
N ASN A 122 -3.22 16.39 -13.12
CA ASN A 122 -3.85 16.76 -11.85
C ASN A 122 -4.73 15.61 -11.33
N ILE A 123 -5.31 15.79 -10.14
CA ILE A 123 -6.20 14.81 -9.49
C ILE A 123 -7.68 15.13 -9.63
N GLU A 124 -8.07 15.97 -10.60
CA GLU A 124 -9.47 16.24 -10.88
C GLU A 124 -10.20 14.95 -11.29
N GLY A 125 -11.35 14.68 -10.65
CA GLY A 125 -12.06 13.41 -10.85
C GLY A 125 -11.48 12.20 -10.12
N MET A 126 -10.35 12.35 -9.38
CA MET A 126 -9.67 11.26 -8.67
C MET A 126 -9.77 11.41 -7.13
N ALA A 127 -10.79 12.08 -6.64
CA ALA A 127 -10.94 12.37 -5.20
C ALA A 127 -10.99 11.09 -4.33
N ASP A 128 -11.56 10.01 -4.84
CA ASP A 128 -11.74 8.70 -4.22
C ASP A 128 -10.69 7.66 -4.65
N HIS A 129 -9.67 8.05 -5.42
CA HIS A 129 -8.51 7.21 -5.69
C HIS A 129 -7.53 7.25 -4.50
N PRO A 130 -6.72 6.19 -4.29
CA PRO A 130 -5.67 6.23 -3.27
C PRO A 130 -4.68 7.35 -3.57
N VAL A 131 -4.24 8.06 -2.54
CA VAL A 131 -3.11 8.96 -2.70
C VAL A 131 -1.85 8.17 -3.03
N VAL A 132 -1.08 8.66 -4.00
CA VAL A 132 0.20 8.08 -4.44
C VAL A 132 1.30 9.12 -4.42
N HIS A 133 2.53 8.75 -4.76
CA HIS A 133 3.72 9.62 -4.64
C HIS A 133 3.95 10.12 -3.21
N VAL A 134 3.59 9.30 -2.23
CA VAL A 134 3.82 9.54 -0.81
C VAL A 134 4.90 8.60 -0.28
N SER A 135 5.86 9.14 0.42
CA SER A 135 6.90 8.39 1.11
C SER A 135 6.39 7.80 2.42
N TRP A 136 7.20 6.97 3.07
CA TRP A 136 6.90 6.49 4.42
C TRP A 136 6.85 7.63 5.44
N HIS A 137 7.70 8.65 5.26
CA HIS A 137 7.70 9.83 6.13
C HIS A 137 6.43 10.65 5.95
N ASP A 138 5.96 10.83 4.70
CA ASP A 138 4.69 11.52 4.38
C ASP A 138 3.49 10.79 5.00
N ALA A 139 3.46 9.45 4.87
CA ALA A 139 2.42 8.62 5.47
C ALA A 139 2.39 8.74 7.00
N ASN A 140 3.56 8.79 7.67
CA ASN A 140 3.63 9.01 9.12
C ASN A 140 3.25 10.44 9.51
N ALA A 141 3.58 11.44 8.71
CA ALA A 141 3.13 12.82 8.96
C ALA A 141 1.60 12.91 8.91
N TYR A 142 0.97 12.27 7.92
CA TYR A 142 -0.48 12.11 7.88
C TYR A 142 -1.02 11.38 9.12
N CYS A 143 -0.42 10.24 9.48
CA CYS A 143 -0.83 9.48 10.66
C CYS A 143 -0.77 10.31 11.94
N ASN A 144 0.30 11.07 12.14
CA ASN A 144 0.46 11.95 13.31
C ASN A 144 -0.65 13.03 13.37
N TRP A 145 -0.94 13.66 12.23
CA TRP A 145 -2.03 14.64 12.13
C TRP A 145 -3.39 14.01 12.42
N ALA A 146 -3.63 12.82 11.87
CA ALA A 146 -4.89 12.09 12.01
C ALA A 146 -5.08 11.43 13.39
N GLY A 147 -4.07 11.40 14.26
CA GLY A 147 -4.09 10.63 15.51
C GLY A 147 -4.13 9.13 15.26
N ARG A 148 -3.42 8.65 14.25
CA ARG A 148 -3.38 7.29 13.73
C ARG A 148 -1.95 6.76 13.69
N ALA A 149 -1.78 5.51 13.24
CA ALA A 149 -0.48 4.92 12.94
C ALA A 149 -0.54 4.13 11.62
N LEU A 150 0.61 3.87 11.02
CA LEU A 150 0.72 2.83 9.99
C LEU A 150 0.51 1.45 10.64
N PRO A 151 -0.12 0.49 9.95
CA PRO A 151 -0.23 -0.88 10.46
C PRO A 151 1.16 -1.50 10.58
N THR A 152 1.35 -2.37 11.57
CA THR A 152 2.48 -3.30 11.49
C THR A 152 2.24 -4.26 10.33
N GLU A 153 3.31 -4.85 9.81
CA GLU A 153 3.22 -5.83 8.74
C GLU A 153 2.28 -6.98 9.09
N ALA A 154 2.33 -7.45 10.34
CA ALA A 154 1.45 -8.50 10.84
C ALA A 154 -0.01 -8.07 10.94
N GLN A 155 -0.29 -6.85 11.38
CA GLN A 155 -1.66 -6.29 11.37
C GLN A 155 -2.20 -6.20 9.94
N TRP A 156 -1.38 -5.72 9.01
CA TRP A 156 -1.77 -5.61 7.61
C TRP A 156 -2.12 -6.98 7.02
N GLU A 157 -1.25 -8.00 7.19
CA GLU A 157 -1.50 -9.34 6.64
C GLU A 157 -2.71 -10.02 7.27
N CYS A 158 -2.86 -9.92 8.62
CA CYS A 158 -4.01 -10.45 9.33
C CYS A 158 -5.33 -9.86 8.78
N ALA A 159 -5.38 -8.54 8.61
CA ALA A 159 -6.56 -7.84 8.09
C ALA A 159 -6.82 -8.18 6.61
N ALA A 160 -5.76 -8.24 5.78
CA ALA A 160 -5.88 -8.58 4.36
C ALA A 160 -6.44 -9.99 4.13
N ARG A 161 -6.10 -10.94 5.00
CA ARG A 161 -6.62 -12.32 4.93
C ARG A 161 -8.14 -12.44 5.18
N GLY A 162 -8.80 -11.42 5.74
CA GLY A 162 -10.25 -11.43 5.94
C GLY A 162 -10.75 -12.57 6.83
N GLY A 163 -9.92 -13.12 7.75
CA GLY A 163 -10.26 -14.29 8.54
C GLY A 163 -10.07 -15.66 7.84
N LEU A 164 -9.71 -15.66 6.57
CA LEU A 164 -9.46 -16.90 5.82
C LEU A 164 -8.11 -17.51 6.21
N VAL A 165 -8.12 -18.82 6.46
CA VAL A 165 -6.92 -19.55 6.88
C VAL A 165 -6.11 -19.95 5.65
N GLN A 166 -4.84 -19.54 5.59
CA GLN A 166 -3.86 -19.96 4.59
C GLN A 166 -4.29 -19.77 3.12
N GLN A 167 -5.21 -18.84 2.84
CA GLN A 167 -5.61 -18.57 1.47
C GLN A 167 -4.62 -17.62 0.79
N ARG A 168 -4.43 -17.80 -0.52
CA ARG A 168 -3.51 -17.01 -1.35
C ARG A 168 -3.98 -15.55 -1.45
N PHE A 169 -5.27 -15.35 -1.66
CA PHE A 169 -5.90 -14.04 -1.84
C PHE A 169 -6.93 -13.75 -0.75
N PRO A 170 -7.39 -12.49 -0.59
CA PRO A 170 -8.42 -12.11 0.37
C PRO A 170 -9.77 -12.83 0.23
N TRP A 171 -10.00 -13.54 -0.88
CA TRP A 171 -11.25 -14.26 -1.22
C TRP A 171 -11.04 -15.75 -1.50
N GLY A 172 -9.84 -16.30 -1.34
CA GLY A 172 -9.56 -17.71 -1.58
C GLY A 172 -8.24 -17.96 -2.30
N ASN A 173 -8.12 -19.11 -2.98
CA ASN A 173 -6.86 -19.52 -3.63
C ASN A 173 -6.78 -19.20 -5.12
N GLU A 174 -7.92 -18.94 -5.75
CA GLU A 174 -8.01 -18.70 -7.19
C GLU A 174 -8.39 -17.26 -7.49
N LEU A 175 -7.88 -16.71 -8.57
CA LEU A 175 -8.35 -15.39 -9.03
C LEU A 175 -9.84 -15.43 -9.35
N GLY A 176 -10.32 -16.59 -9.89
CA GLY A 176 -11.71 -16.83 -10.19
C GLY A 176 -12.16 -16.12 -11.47
N GLU A 177 -13.48 -16.12 -11.70
CA GLU A 177 -14.10 -15.42 -12.83
C GLU A 177 -14.30 -13.93 -12.46
N GLY A 178 -14.10 -13.05 -13.44
CA GLY A 178 -14.19 -11.60 -13.28
C GLY A 178 -13.05 -10.99 -12.45
N TRP A 179 -12.92 -9.69 -12.55
CA TRP A 179 -11.87 -8.96 -11.84
C TRP A 179 -12.27 -8.66 -10.39
N LYS A 180 -11.37 -8.95 -9.45
CA LYS A 180 -11.56 -8.74 -8.02
C LYS A 180 -10.54 -7.76 -7.43
N LEU A 181 -9.59 -7.34 -8.25
CA LEU A 181 -8.49 -6.44 -7.87
C LEU A 181 -7.99 -5.71 -9.12
N ASN A 182 -7.36 -4.56 -8.89
CA ASN A 182 -6.68 -3.79 -9.93
C ASN A 182 -5.21 -4.25 -10.01
N ILE A 183 -4.86 -4.98 -11.08
CA ILE A 183 -3.50 -5.42 -11.41
C ILE A 183 -3.30 -5.31 -12.93
N TRP A 184 -2.06 -5.48 -13.38
CA TRP A 184 -1.73 -5.47 -14.79
C TRP A 184 -2.34 -6.66 -15.54
N GLN A 185 -2.82 -6.42 -16.77
CA GLN A 185 -3.30 -7.44 -17.72
C GLN A 185 -2.59 -7.28 -19.06
N GLY A 186 -2.33 -8.39 -19.75
CA GLY A 186 -1.63 -8.40 -21.04
C GLY A 186 -0.11 -8.53 -20.87
N GLN A 187 0.68 -7.85 -21.69
CA GLN A 187 2.13 -8.01 -21.72
C GLN A 187 2.85 -6.90 -20.92
N PHE A 188 3.28 -7.21 -19.69
CA PHE A 188 4.03 -6.25 -18.87
C PHE A 188 5.44 -6.02 -19.45
N PRO A 189 5.95 -4.78 -19.51
CA PRO A 189 5.32 -3.49 -19.14
C PRO A 189 4.78 -2.68 -20.33
N THR A 190 4.53 -3.33 -21.47
CA THR A 190 4.34 -2.65 -22.77
C THR A 190 2.89 -2.57 -23.22
N GLU A 191 2.05 -3.51 -22.81
CA GLU A 191 0.65 -3.58 -23.23
C GLU A 191 -0.24 -3.97 -22.05
N ASN A 192 -1.19 -3.09 -21.69
CA ASN A 192 -2.26 -3.40 -20.75
C ASN A 192 -3.57 -3.51 -21.52
N THR A 193 -4.25 -4.65 -21.41
CA THR A 193 -5.54 -4.89 -22.06
C THR A 193 -6.71 -4.17 -21.39
N LEU A 194 -6.49 -3.63 -20.19
CA LEU A 194 -7.50 -2.90 -19.40
C LEU A 194 -8.75 -3.72 -19.08
N ASP A 195 -8.61 -5.03 -18.91
CA ASP A 195 -9.76 -5.92 -18.66
C ASP A 195 -10.41 -5.64 -17.30
N ASP A 196 -9.67 -5.10 -16.33
CA ASP A 196 -10.20 -4.63 -15.04
C ASP A 196 -10.74 -3.19 -15.07
N GLY A 197 -10.52 -2.47 -16.19
CA GLY A 197 -11.00 -1.12 -16.45
C GLY A 197 -10.00 0.00 -16.12
N PHE A 198 -8.79 -0.31 -15.63
CA PHE A 198 -7.86 0.71 -15.11
C PHE A 198 -6.43 0.54 -15.65
N LEU A 199 -5.83 1.63 -16.11
CA LEU A 199 -4.39 1.66 -16.46
C LEU A 199 -3.51 1.93 -15.23
N THR A 200 -4.01 2.74 -14.31
CA THR A 200 -3.34 3.17 -13.09
C THR A 200 -4.21 2.84 -11.88
N THR A 201 -4.27 3.70 -10.89
CA THR A 201 -5.10 3.48 -9.70
C THR A 201 -6.60 3.40 -10.04
N ALA A 202 -7.33 2.60 -9.28
CA ALA A 202 -8.79 2.56 -9.26
C ALA A 202 -9.33 3.29 -8.03
N PRO A 203 -10.58 3.78 -8.02
CA PRO A 203 -11.24 4.24 -6.79
C PRO A 203 -11.12 3.21 -5.66
N VAL A 204 -10.87 3.66 -4.43
CA VAL A 204 -10.52 2.75 -3.31
C VAL A 204 -11.59 1.73 -2.95
N ARG A 205 -12.84 1.95 -3.37
CA ARG A 205 -13.97 1.02 -3.16
C ARG A 205 -14.41 0.32 -4.45
N SER A 206 -13.49 0.16 -5.42
CA SER A 206 -13.72 -0.73 -6.56
C SER A 206 -13.69 -2.20 -6.14
N PHE A 207 -14.38 -3.06 -6.91
CA PHE A 207 -14.51 -4.49 -6.66
C PHE A 207 -15.31 -4.84 -5.40
N GLN A 208 -14.92 -5.88 -4.64
CA GLN A 208 -15.61 -6.34 -3.44
C GLN A 208 -14.65 -6.33 -2.23
N PRO A 209 -15.13 -5.96 -1.04
CA PRO A 209 -14.30 -6.06 0.15
C PRO A 209 -14.11 -7.52 0.57
N ASN A 210 -13.08 -7.77 1.39
CA ASN A 210 -12.93 -9.05 2.06
C ASN A 210 -13.92 -9.19 3.24
N ASP A 211 -13.94 -10.34 3.92
CA ASP A 211 -14.90 -10.63 4.99
C ASP A 211 -14.74 -9.75 6.25
N TYR A 212 -13.63 -9.02 6.39
CA TYR A 212 -13.48 -7.96 7.40
C TYR A 212 -13.92 -6.58 6.88
N GLY A 213 -14.36 -6.47 5.64
CA GLY A 213 -14.80 -5.21 5.04
C GLY A 213 -13.67 -4.38 4.43
N LEU A 214 -12.46 -4.92 4.28
CA LEU A 214 -11.34 -4.20 3.66
C LEU A 214 -11.46 -4.25 2.13
N TRP A 215 -11.44 -3.08 1.52
CA TRP A 215 -11.42 -2.89 0.07
C TRP A 215 -9.99 -2.92 -0.44
N GLN A 216 -9.76 -3.63 -1.53
CA GLN A 216 -8.49 -3.71 -2.28
C GLN A 216 -7.24 -3.81 -1.37
N PRO A 217 -7.19 -4.75 -0.39
CA PRO A 217 -5.96 -4.96 0.36
C PRO A 217 -4.84 -5.54 -0.52
N VAL A 218 -5.19 -6.10 -1.70
CA VAL A 218 -4.23 -6.54 -2.72
C VAL A 218 -4.57 -5.88 -4.06
N GLY A 219 -3.54 -5.59 -4.86
CA GLY A 219 -3.65 -4.79 -6.09
C GLY A 219 -3.75 -3.29 -5.79
N ASN A 220 -4.10 -2.49 -6.76
CA ASN A 220 -4.23 -1.04 -6.74
C ASN A 220 -2.92 -0.31 -6.40
N VAL A 221 -2.58 -0.18 -5.12
CA VAL A 221 -1.32 0.43 -4.67
C VAL A 221 -0.62 -0.41 -3.63
N TRP A 222 0.71 -0.39 -3.64
CA TRP A 222 1.51 -0.82 -2.51
C TRP A 222 1.16 0.01 -1.28
N GLU A 223 1.12 -0.61 -0.12
CA GLU A 223 0.81 0.06 1.13
C GLU A 223 1.98 -0.02 2.11
N TRP A 224 2.42 1.15 2.60
CA TRP A 224 3.44 1.25 3.62
C TRP A 224 2.99 0.61 4.93
N CYS A 225 3.90 -0.16 5.55
CA CYS A 225 3.78 -0.65 6.92
C CYS A 225 4.79 0.06 7.84
N ALA A 226 4.56 -0.03 9.15
CA ALA A 226 5.43 0.59 10.16
C ALA A 226 6.82 -0.05 10.24
N ASP A 227 6.93 -1.33 9.84
CA ASP A 227 8.06 -2.21 10.09
C ASP A 227 9.27 -1.88 9.22
N TRP A 228 10.47 -2.02 9.79
CA TRP A 228 11.68 -2.15 9.02
C TRP A 228 11.71 -3.51 8.33
N PHE A 229 12.07 -3.52 7.07
CA PHE A 229 12.19 -4.75 6.29
C PHE A 229 13.49 -5.48 6.63
N ASP A 230 13.34 -6.75 6.99
CA ASP A 230 14.42 -7.75 7.03
C ASP A 230 13.86 -9.06 6.48
N ARG A 231 14.53 -9.60 5.44
CA ARG A 231 14.12 -10.85 4.80
C ARG A 231 14.16 -12.07 5.71
N SER A 232 14.96 -12.01 6.78
CA SER A 232 15.12 -13.09 7.75
C SER A 232 14.26 -12.93 9.00
N TYR A 233 13.51 -11.82 9.10
CA TYR A 233 12.77 -11.48 10.31
C TYR A 233 11.79 -12.57 10.76
N TYR A 234 11.14 -13.28 9.83
CA TYR A 234 10.17 -14.32 10.16
C TYR A 234 10.81 -15.51 10.90
N GLN A 235 12.12 -15.69 10.83
CA GLN A 235 12.86 -16.73 11.58
C GLN A 235 12.99 -16.42 13.08
N VAL A 236 12.84 -15.14 13.46
CA VAL A 236 13.04 -14.63 14.81
C VAL A 236 11.86 -13.76 15.30
N SER A 237 10.79 -13.69 14.50
CA SER A 237 9.60 -12.93 14.85
C SER A 237 9.02 -13.40 16.18
N PRO A 238 8.69 -12.51 17.13
CA PRO A 238 7.96 -12.91 18.32
C PRO A 238 6.53 -13.36 17.95
N ASP A 239 5.99 -14.31 18.69
CA ASP A 239 4.65 -14.85 18.44
C ASP A 239 3.52 -13.85 18.75
N SER A 240 3.79 -12.80 19.53
CA SER A 240 2.77 -11.83 19.96
C SER A 240 3.11 -10.41 19.53
N ASN A 241 2.18 -9.79 18.80
CA ASN A 241 2.23 -8.40 18.35
C ASN A 241 3.60 -7.99 17.74
N PRO A 242 4.15 -8.73 16.77
CA PRO A 242 5.45 -8.40 16.17
C PRO A 242 5.42 -7.03 15.52
N ARG A 243 6.57 -6.33 15.56
CA ARG A 243 6.75 -4.95 15.07
C ARG A 243 7.89 -4.79 14.07
N GLY A 244 8.36 -5.89 13.47
CA GLY A 244 9.47 -5.89 12.53
C GLY A 244 10.85 -5.82 13.21
N ALA A 245 11.87 -5.73 12.37
CA ALA A 245 13.24 -5.56 12.84
C ALA A 245 13.41 -4.22 13.56
N ALA A 246 14.33 -4.17 14.54
CA ALA A 246 14.58 -2.96 15.32
C ALA A 246 15.17 -1.80 14.48
N THR A 247 15.91 -2.15 13.42
CA THR A 247 16.54 -1.21 12.49
C THR A 247 16.54 -1.79 11.08
N GLY A 248 16.67 -0.94 10.08
CA GLY A 248 16.75 -1.35 8.68
C GLY A 248 17.10 -0.19 7.76
N GLN A 249 17.18 -0.45 6.47
CA GLN A 249 17.39 0.55 5.43
C GLN A 249 16.11 0.82 4.62
N SER A 250 15.18 -0.13 4.64
CA SER A 250 13.92 -0.05 3.89
C SER A 250 12.74 -0.38 4.79
N ARG A 251 11.60 0.21 4.50
CA ARG A 251 10.33 -0.08 5.15
C ARG A 251 9.54 -1.11 4.36
N VAL A 252 8.77 -1.92 5.08
CA VAL A 252 7.89 -2.93 4.47
C VAL A 252 6.78 -2.26 3.68
N MET A 253 6.50 -2.84 2.50
CA MET A 253 5.30 -2.56 1.70
C MET A 253 4.55 -3.86 1.43
N ARG A 254 3.22 -3.77 1.38
CA ARG A 254 2.34 -4.93 1.22
C ARG A 254 1.31 -4.69 0.11
N GLY A 255 0.69 -5.77 -0.39
CA GLY A 255 -0.48 -5.75 -1.26
C GLY A 255 -0.21 -5.79 -2.76
N GLY A 256 0.96 -5.42 -3.24
CA GLY A 256 1.17 -5.24 -4.67
C GLY A 256 0.50 -3.98 -5.20
N SER A 257 0.43 -3.82 -6.51
CA SER A 257 -0.17 -2.65 -7.13
C SER A 257 -0.74 -2.96 -8.51
N TYR A 258 -1.35 -1.97 -9.16
CA TYR A 258 -1.85 -2.06 -10.53
C TYR A 258 -0.79 -2.46 -11.57
N LEU A 259 0.50 -2.43 -11.22
CA LEU A 259 1.61 -2.90 -12.08
C LEU A 259 2.03 -4.34 -11.80
N CYS A 260 1.41 -5.02 -10.84
CA CYS A 260 1.75 -6.39 -10.54
C CYS A 260 1.13 -7.35 -11.56
N HIS A 261 1.95 -8.27 -12.07
CA HIS A 261 1.58 -9.32 -12.99
C HIS A 261 2.33 -10.60 -12.62
N ASP A 262 1.79 -11.77 -12.91
CA ASP A 262 2.42 -13.07 -12.58
C ASP A 262 3.80 -13.22 -13.20
N SER A 263 3.97 -12.78 -14.46
CA SER A 263 5.26 -12.83 -15.17
C SER A 263 6.32 -11.86 -14.63
N TYR A 264 5.91 -10.87 -13.84
CA TYR A 264 6.83 -9.83 -13.34
C TYR A 264 7.07 -9.94 -11.84
N CYS A 265 6.05 -9.69 -11.02
CA CYS A 265 6.25 -9.61 -9.58
C CYS A 265 5.46 -10.65 -8.77
N ASN A 266 4.26 -11.06 -9.20
CA ASN A 266 3.36 -11.98 -8.49
C ASN A 266 3.11 -11.59 -7.01
N ARG A 267 3.11 -10.27 -6.69
CA ARG A 267 3.06 -9.80 -5.30
C ARG A 267 1.70 -9.22 -4.88
N TYR A 268 0.62 -9.63 -5.56
CA TYR A 268 -0.76 -9.34 -5.19
C TYR A 268 -1.41 -10.48 -4.37
N ARG A 269 -0.60 -11.13 -3.50
CA ARG A 269 -0.97 -12.23 -2.59
C ARG A 269 -0.95 -11.76 -1.14
N ASN A 270 -1.75 -12.37 -0.28
CA ASN A 270 -1.81 -12.02 1.14
C ASN A 270 -0.45 -12.04 1.84
N SER A 271 0.40 -13.05 1.50
CA SER A 271 1.73 -13.23 2.09
C SER A 271 2.81 -12.33 1.48
N ALA A 272 2.57 -11.80 0.27
CA ALA A 272 3.61 -11.14 -0.49
C ALA A 272 4.15 -9.88 0.19
N ARG A 273 5.47 -9.75 0.20
CA ARG A 273 6.24 -8.66 0.81
C ARG A 273 7.07 -7.93 -0.23
N SER A 274 7.28 -6.65 0.01
CA SER A 274 8.30 -5.86 -0.68
C SER A 274 8.81 -4.79 0.28
N SER A 275 9.77 -4.01 -0.18
CA SER A 275 10.30 -2.89 0.61
C SER A 275 10.84 -1.78 -0.28
N ASN A 276 10.90 -0.58 0.28
CA ASN A 276 11.62 0.54 -0.33
C ASN A 276 12.23 1.43 0.75
N THR A 277 13.16 2.31 0.37
CA THR A 277 13.70 3.29 1.31
C THR A 277 12.61 4.24 1.80
N PRO A 278 12.67 4.72 3.05
CA PRO A 278 11.57 5.47 3.65
C PRO A 278 11.29 6.82 2.98
N ASP A 279 12.22 7.34 2.20
CA ASP A 279 12.15 8.56 1.40
C ASP A 279 11.69 8.34 -0.04
N SER A 280 11.44 7.09 -0.45
CA SER A 280 10.99 6.76 -1.81
C SER A 280 9.52 7.07 -2.01
N SER A 281 9.19 7.57 -3.22
CA SER A 281 7.83 7.77 -3.67
C SER A 281 7.64 7.32 -5.12
N SER A 282 6.46 6.87 -5.48
CA SER A 282 6.11 6.51 -6.86
C SER A 282 4.59 6.50 -7.07
N GLY A 283 4.17 6.50 -8.33
CA GLY A 283 2.75 6.51 -8.74
C GLY A 283 1.94 5.26 -8.36
N ASN A 284 2.53 4.31 -7.64
CA ASN A 284 1.86 3.08 -7.21
C ASN A 284 2.06 2.75 -5.72
N ILE A 285 2.50 3.71 -4.91
CA ILE A 285 2.71 3.54 -3.46
C ILE A 285 1.80 4.51 -2.71
N GLY A 286 0.98 3.97 -1.81
CA GLY A 286 0.11 4.67 -0.89
C GLY A 286 0.15 4.03 0.50
N PHE A 287 -0.92 4.17 1.28
CA PHE A 287 -1.01 3.60 2.63
C PHE A 287 -2.45 3.57 3.16
N ARG A 288 -2.69 2.76 4.19
CA ARG A 288 -3.87 2.82 5.07
C ARG A 288 -3.43 2.95 6.50
N THR A 289 -4.34 3.31 7.42
CA THR A 289 -3.99 3.55 8.82
C THR A 289 -4.69 2.61 9.78
N VAL A 290 -4.13 2.49 10.99
CA VAL A 290 -4.73 1.82 12.13
C VAL A 290 -4.97 2.81 13.26
N SER A 291 -5.95 2.53 14.13
CA SER A 291 -6.13 3.28 15.38
C SER A 291 -4.93 3.11 16.28
N LEU A 292 -4.58 4.18 17.00
CA LEU A 292 -3.67 4.07 18.14
C LEU A 292 -4.37 3.23 19.21
N SER A 293 -3.71 2.16 19.66
CA SER A 293 -4.14 1.30 20.79
C SER A 293 -3.98 2.00 22.12
#